data_9ce32907fed129035f2dd6b8088d6405
#
_entry.id   9ce32907fed129035f2dd6b8088d6405
#
_cell.length_a   1.000
_cell.length_b   1.000
_cell.length_c   1.000
_cell.angle_alpha   90.00
_cell.angle_beta   90.00
_cell.angle_gamma   90.00
#
_symmetry.space_group_name_H-M   'P 1'
#
loop_
_entity.id
_entity.type
_entity.pdbx_description
1 polymer ?
#
loop_
_entity_poly.entity_id
_entity_poly.type
_entity_poly.pdbx_seq_one_letter_code
_entity_poly.pdbx_strand_id
1 'polypeptide(L)'
;MTWRIKWHSSQSVFPNKSSSVNSYKTLKKTYYSCAHFFDFWVSNSPRVIPEFEYRKVKLTGKFDHSKEIFIESRTRESELGYHLITPFYPDNGGQPILVNRGFIKRELKNPRSRPLSLETGDIEVIGMLRKQESKSFFQPNNSKDLNQWYFIDIQEISEHLGTAPILVDAITYANSGKLKEMVASGLPIGRSPQIVLRNMHATYIATWYGLSAVTTVMAVMLLRKPMSGKSRYSGVSG
;
A
#
# COMPACT_ATOMS: atom_id res chain seq x y z
N MET A 1 -28.76 -25.17 2.48
CA MET A 1 -27.93 -25.74 1.39
C MET A 1 -26.51 -25.29 1.60
N THR A 2 -25.67 -26.18 2.10
CA THR A 2 -24.27 -25.93 2.45
C THR A 2 -23.40 -26.18 1.21
N TRP A 3 -22.89 -25.12 0.58
CA TRP A 3 -21.98 -25.25 -0.56
C TRP A 3 -20.56 -25.46 -0.05
N ARG A 4 -20.03 -26.66 -0.32
CA ARG A 4 -18.64 -27.04 -0.02
C ARG A 4 -17.77 -26.62 -1.21
N ILE A 5 -16.92 -25.60 -1.03
CA ILE A 5 -15.97 -25.13 -2.05
C ILE A 5 -14.86 -26.18 -2.21
N LYS A 6 -14.76 -26.77 -3.39
CA LYS A 6 -13.69 -27.70 -3.77
C LYS A 6 -12.48 -26.91 -4.28
N TRP A 7 -11.35 -27.07 -3.62
CA TRP A 7 -10.09 -26.45 -4.00
C TRP A 7 -9.36 -27.31 -5.04
N HIS A 8 -9.09 -26.78 -6.22
CA HIS A 8 -8.18 -27.41 -7.18
C HIS A 8 -6.80 -26.74 -7.10
N SER A 9 -5.79 -27.52 -6.69
CA SER A 9 -4.39 -27.14 -6.79
C SER A 9 -3.87 -27.45 -8.18
N SER A 10 -3.73 -26.46 -9.05
CA SER A 10 -3.01 -26.63 -10.31
C SER A 10 -1.51 -26.53 -10.07
N GLN A 11 -0.81 -27.62 -10.29
CA GLN A 11 0.66 -27.68 -10.32
C GLN A 11 1.13 -27.03 -11.62
N SER A 12 1.86 -25.94 -11.53
CA SER A 12 2.61 -25.38 -12.64
C SER A 12 3.98 -26.03 -12.72
N VAL A 13 4.26 -26.70 -13.83
CA VAL A 13 5.52 -27.30 -14.19
C VAL A 13 6.51 -26.19 -14.56
N PHE A 14 7.59 -26.03 -13.79
CA PHE A 14 8.75 -25.22 -14.16
C PHE A 14 9.91 -26.12 -14.61
N PRO A 15 10.66 -25.76 -15.68
CA PRO A 15 11.80 -26.55 -16.11
C PRO A 15 12.96 -26.43 -15.12
N ASN A 16 13.56 -27.57 -14.86
CA ASN A 16 14.71 -27.81 -14.01
C ASN A 16 15.96 -27.09 -14.50
N LYS A 17 16.60 -26.28 -13.63
CA LYS A 17 18.03 -25.98 -13.73
C LYS A 17 18.67 -26.09 -12.35
N SER A 18 19.64 -26.97 -12.32
CA SER A 18 20.42 -27.45 -11.20
C SER A 18 21.25 -26.39 -10.48
N SER A 19 21.44 -26.66 -9.18
CA SER A 19 22.55 -26.31 -8.28
C SER A 19 22.57 -24.88 -7.69
N SER A 20 22.12 -24.74 -6.50
CA SER A 20 22.91 -24.57 -5.28
C SER A 20 21.97 -24.27 -4.08
N VAL A 21 22.23 -25.01 -3.04
CA VAL A 21 21.61 -25.06 -1.72
C VAL A 21 21.37 -23.65 -1.15
N ASN A 22 20.10 -23.31 -0.84
CA ASN A 22 19.78 -22.76 0.47
C ASN A 22 18.27 -22.87 0.75
N SER A 23 18.02 -23.48 1.88
CA SER A 23 16.74 -23.85 2.46
C SER A 23 15.88 -22.62 2.77
N TYR A 24 15.11 -22.16 1.80
CA TYR A 24 13.96 -21.32 2.08
C TYR A 24 12.73 -22.21 2.02
N LYS A 25 12.13 -22.45 3.18
CA LYS A 25 10.80 -23.06 3.29
C LYS A 25 9.91 -22.42 2.24
N THR A 26 9.50 -23.21 1.27
CA THR A 26 8.56 -22.83 0.21
C THR A 26 7.25 -22.42 0.85
N LEU A 27 7.10 -21.13 1.12
CA LEU A 27 5.79 -20.56 1.39
C LEU A 27 4.99 -20.73 0.10
N LYS A 28 4.09 -21.70 0.07
CA LYS A 28 3.09 -21.83 -0.99
C LYS A 28 2.31 -20.51 -1.03
N LYS A 29 2.68 -19.64 -1.96
CA LYS A 29 1.93 -18.43 -2.25
C LYS A 29 0.60 -18.84 -2.87
N THR A 30 -0.44 -18.89 -2.08
CA THR A 30 -1.79 -19.15 -2.55
C THR A 30 -2.29 -17.86 -3.22
N TYR A 31 -2.30 -17.85 -4.54
CA TYR A 31 -2.98 -16.83 -5.33
C TYR A 31 -4.41 -17.30 -5.58
N TYR A 32 -5.37 -16.43 -5.41
CA TYR A 32 -6.73 -16.72 -5.81
C TYR A 32 -6.89 -16.43 -7.31
N SER A 33 -7.22 -17.47 -8.08
CA SER A 33 -7.57 -17.31 -9.50
C SER A 33 -8.96 -16.67 -9.61
N CYS A 34 -9.05 -15.58 -10.36
CA CYS A 34 -10.20 -14.67 -10.34
C CYS A 34 -11.49 -15.15 -11.00
N ALA A 35 -11.48 -16.23 -11.79
CA ALA A 35 -12.63 -16.53 -12.64
C ALA A 35 -13.96 -16.75 -11.90
N HIS A 36 -13.98 -17.46 -10.75
CA HIS A 36 -15.20 -17.70 -9.95
C HIS A 36 -15.36 -16.76 -8.76
N PHE A 37 -14.27 -16.10 -8.37
CA PHE A 37 -14.25 -15.18 -7.25
C PHE A 37 -14.86 -13.83 -7.63
N PHE A 38 -14.72 -13.45 -8.89
CA PHE A 38 -15.15 -12.18 -9.42
C PHE A 38 -16.67 -12.05 -9.53
N ASP A 39 -17.35 -13.09 -10.04
CA ASP A 39 -18.82 -13.08 -10.19
C ASP A 39 -19.53 -13.04 -8.83
N PHE A 40 -19.02 -13.79 -7.87
CA PHE A 40 -19.50 -13.76 -6.48
C PHE A 40 -19.27 -12.39 -5.84
N TRP A 41 -18.15 -11.75 -6.19
CA TRP A 41 -17.70 -10.49 -5.60
C TRP A 41 -18.45 -9.27 -6.10
N VAL A 42 -18.70 -9.18 -7.40
CA VAL A 42 -19.46 -8.09 -8.02
C VAL A 42 -20.89 -8.04 -7.47
N SER A 43 -21.49 -9.22 -7.22
CA SER A 43 -22.84 -9.31 -6.66
C SER A 43 -22.94 -8.95 -5.18
N ASN A 44 -21.82 -9.00 -4.40
CA ASN A 44 -21.80 -8.81 -2.94
C ASN A 44 -20.82 -7.73 -2.45
N SER A 45 -20.32 -6.88 -3.34
CA SER A 45 -19.11 -6.07 -3.12
C SER A 45 -19.08 -5.16 -1.87
N PRO A 46 -20.11 -4.42 -1.44
CA PRO A 46 -19.95 -3.47 -0.33
C PRO A 46 -19.73 -4.12 1.04
N ARG A 47 -20.19 -5.37 1.23
CA ARG A 47 -20.13 -6.05 2.54
C ARG A 47 -18.93 -6.98 2.73
N VAL A 48 -18.34 -7.45 1.64
CA VAL A 48 -17.32 -8.51 1.63
C VAL A 48 -15.89 -7.94 1.53
N ILE A 49 -15.73 -6.75 0.97
CA ILE A 49 -14.40 -6.09 0.77
C ILE A 49 -13.57 -5.98 2.05
N PRO A 50 -14.12 -5.57 3.22
CA PRO A 50 -13.31 -5.39 4.43
C PRO A 50 -12.64 -6.68 4.92
N GLU A 51 -13.26 -7.85 4.70
CA GLU A 51 -12.74 -9.14 5.13
C GLU A 51 -11.60 -9.64 4.23
N PHE A 52 -11.56 -9.19 2.97
CA PHE A 52 -10.60 -9.64 1.97
C PHE A 52 -9.48 -8.61 1.69
N GLU A 53 -9.39 -7.55 2.47
CA GLU A 53 -8.32 -6.56 2.34
C GLU A 53 -6.95 -7.22 2.47
N TYR A 54 -5.98 -6.72 1.69
CA TYR A 54 -4.60 -7.22 1.61
C TYR A 54 -4.41 -8.62 1.02
N ARG A 55 -5.45 -9.27 0.51
CA ARG A 55 -5.27 -10.53 -0.22
C ARG A 55 -4.65 -10.29 -1.58
N LYS A 56 -3.70 -11.13 -1.93
CA LYS A 56 -3.05 -11.11 -3.25
C LYS A 56 -3.97 -11.75 -4.28
N VAL A 57 -4.17 -11.06 -5.37
CA VAL A 57 -4.95 -11.52 -6.52
C VAL A 57 -4.07 -11.50 -7.76
N LYS A 58 -4.34 -12.42 -8.67
CA LYS A 58 -3.75 -12.49 -10.00
C LYS A 58 -4.86 -12.21 -11.02
N LEU A 59 -4.66 -11.23 -11.85
CA LEU A 59 -5.58 -10.77 -12.87
C LEU A 59 -4.96 -10.99 -14.24
N THR A 60 -5.75 -11.43 -15.22
CA THR A 60 -5.39 -11.47 -16.64
C THR A 60 -6.41 -10.65 -17.41
N GLY A 61 -5.95 -9.86 -18.38
CA GLY A 61 -6.84 -8.98 -19.12
C GLY A 61 -6.10 -7.80 -19.75
N LYS A 62 -6.83 -6.71 -20.03
CA LYS A 62 -6.34 -5.55 -20.77
C LYS A 62 -6.57 -4.25 -20.00
N PHE A 63 -5.60 -3.34 -20.10
CA PHE A 63 -5.77 -1.97 -19.60
C PHE A 63 -6.46 -1.07 -20.64
N ASP A 64 -7.29 -0.14 -20.16
CA ASP A 64 -7.81 0.96 -20.96
C ASP A 64 -7.02 2.24 -20.63
N HIS A 65 -5.99 2.50 -21.40
CA HIS A 65 -5.14 3.68 -21.23
C HIS A 65 -5.81 5.00 -21.61
N SER A 66 -6.96 4.94 -22.28
CA SER A 66 -7.70 6.17 -22.64
C SER A 66 -8.37 6.85 -21.44
N LYS A 67 -8.60 6.06 -20.37
CA LYS A 67 -9.32 6.46 -19.15
C LYS A 67 -8.44 6.45 -17.91
N GLU A 68 -7.17 6.83 -18.05
CA GLU A 68 -6.25 6.89 -16.93
C GLU A 68 -6.57 8.05 -15.98
N ILE A 69 -6.54 7.78 -14.68
CA ILE A 69 -6.69 8.76 -13.60
C ILE A 69 -5.38 8.92 -12.85
N PHE A 70 -5.04 10.17 -12.52
CA PHE A 70 -3.85 10.54 -11.77
C PHE A 70 -4.23 11.05 -10.39
N ILE A 71 -3.84 10.31 -9.34
CA ILE A 71 -4.00 10.79 -7.97
C ILE A 71 -2.83 11.70 -7.63
N GLU A 72 -3.13 12.95 -7.36
CA GLU A 72 -2.13 14.01 -7.17
C GLU A 72 -1.43 13.94 -5.80
N SER A 73 -0.33 14.70 -5.70
CA SER A 73 0.41 14.90 -4.44
C SER A 73 0.94 13.61 -3.81
N ARG A 74 1.46 12.70 -4.64
CA ARG A 74 2.17 11.50 -4.16
C ARG A 74 3.68 11.71 -4.20
N THR A 75 4.36 11.24 -3.17
CA THR A 75 5.81 11.32 -3.08
C THR A 75 6.42 9.93 -2.96
N ARG A 76 7.55 9.73 -3.64
CA ARG A 76 8.37 8.52 -3.52
C ARG A 76 9.85 8.92 -3.53
N GLU A 77 10.61 8.49 -2.51
CA GLU A 77 12.05 8.80 -2.39
C GLU A 77 12.36 10.30 -2.59
N SER A 78 11.52 11.18 -2.02
CA SER A 78 11.58 12.65 -2.15
C SER A 78 11.23 13.22 -3.54
N GLU A 79 10.84 12.40 -4.50
CA GLU A 79 10.32 12.85 -5.79
C GLU A 79 8.79 13.01 -5.77
N LEU A 80 8.30 14.11 -6.33
CA LEU A 80 6.87 14.36 -6.50
C LEU A 80 6.34 13.65 -7.75
N GLY A 81 5.14 13.10 -7.63
CA GLY A 81 4.51 12.41 -8.75
C GLY A 81 3.04 12.11 -8.49
N TYR A 82 2.56 11.14 -9.21
CA TYR A 82 1.17 10.68 -9.20
C TYR A 82 1.08 9.19 -8.93
N HIS A 83 -0.04 8.73 -8.39
CA HIS A 83 -0.45 7.35 -8.54
C HIS A 83 -1.35 7.22 -9.76
N LEU A 84 -1.04 6.26 -10.61
CA LEU A 84 -1.74 6.00 -11.85
C LEU A 84 -2.80 4.92 -11.63
N ILE A 85 -4.06 5.29 -11.76
CA ILE A 85 -5.19 4.35 -11.75
C ILE A 85 -5.69 4.17 -13.18
N THR A 86 -5.81 2.92 -13.61
CA THR A 86 -6.24 2.56 -14.96
C THR A 86 -7.35 1.50 -14.87
N PRO A 87 -8.46 1.65 -15.61
CA PRO A 87 -9.45 0.59 -15.76
C PRO A 87 -8.82 -0.66 -16.37
N PHE A 88 -9.18 -1.80 -15.82
CA PHE A 88 -8.71 -3.11 -16.26
C PHE A 88 -9.89 -3.99 -16.63
N TYR A 89 -9.87 -4.53 -17.82
CA TYR A 89 -10.89 -5.41 -18.37
C TYR A 89 -10.40 -6.85 -18.23
N PRO A 90 -10.95 -7.64 -17.31
CA PRO A 90 -10.52 -9.02 -17.10
C PRO A 90 -11.03 -9.93 -18.22
N ASP A 91 -10.21 -10.92 -18.60
CA ASP A 91 -10.51 -11.86 -19.70
C ASP A 91 -11.70 -12.77 -19.42
N ASN A 92 -12.09 -12.91 -18.17
CA ASN A 92 -13.25 -13.72 -17.75
C ASN A 92 -14.62 -13.10 -18.09
N GLY A 93 -14.66 -11.96 -18.78
CA GLY A 93 -15.89 -11.28 -19.16
C GLY A 93 -16.59 -10.53 -18.01
N GLY A 94 -15.95 -10.37 -16.85
CA GLY A 94 -16.45 -9.59 -15.73
C GLY A 94 -16.48 -8.10 -16.00
N GLN A 95 -17.12 -7.33 -15.10
CA GLN A 95 -17.08 -5.86 -15.17
C GLN A 95 -15.63 -5.35 -15.04
N PRO A 96 -15.28 -4.25 -15.73
CA PRO A 96 -13.97 -3.64 -15.57
C PRO A 96 -13.77 -3.18 -14.12
N ILE A 97 -12.53 -3.24 -13.64
CA ILE A 97 -12.13 -2.87 -12.28
C ILE A 97 -11.06 -1.80 -12.29
N LEU A 98 -10.82 -1.20 -11.14
CA LEU A 98 -9.77 -0.21 -10.95
C LEU A 98 -8.46 -0.89 -10.56
N VAL A 99 -7.38 -0.63 -11.31
CA VAL A 99 -6.04 -1.06 -10.95
C VAL A 99 -5.16 0.16 -10.72
N ASN A 100 -4.68 0.31 -9.50
CA ASN A 100 -3.65 1.28 -9.18
C ASN A 100 -2.30 0.69 -9.61
N ARG A 101 -1.80 1.14 -10.74
CA ARG A 101 -0.51 0.70 -11.31
C ARG A 101 0.68 1.21 -10.52
N GLY A 102 0.48 2.26 -9.70
CA GLY A 102 1.47 2.79 -8.80
C GLY A 102 2.01 4.14 -9.18
N PHE A 103 3.21 4.45 -8.69
CA PHE A 103 3.84 5.77 -8.80
C PHE A 103 4.44 6.03 -10.18
N ILE A 104 4.20 7.24 -10.70
CA ILE A 104 4.92 7.83 -11.84
C ILE A 104 5.39 9.24 -11.49
N LYS A 105 6.50 9.68 -12.10
CA LYS A 105 7.00 11.06 -11.92
C LYS A 105 6.05 12.09 -12.51
N ARG A 106 6.07 13.30 -11.95
CA ARG A 106 5.23 14.43 -12.40
C ARG A 106 5.46 14.78 -13.88
N GLU A 107 6.71 14.73 -14.33
CA GLU A 107 7.12 15.03 -15.71
C GLU A 107 6.55 14.04 -16.73
N LEU A 108 6.24 12.82 -16.28
CA LEU A 108 5.76 11.71 -17.11
C LEU A 108 4.21 11.59 -17.11
N LYS A 109 3.50 12.66 -16.74
CA LYS A 109 2.03 12.69 -16.79
C LYS A 109 1.51 12.45 -18.20
N ASN A 110 2.19 13.02 -19.22
CA ASN A 110 1.81 12.85 -20.60
C ASN A 110 2.07 11.40 -21.08
N PRO A 111 1.07 10.66 -21.59
CA PRO A 111 1.25 9.31 -22.12
C PRO A 111 2.34 9.22 -23.20
N ARG A 112 2.53 10.24 -24.02
CA ARG A 112 3.57 10.28 -25.06
C ARG A 112 5.00 10.23 -24.51
N SER A 113 5.21 10.72 -23.29
CA SER A 113 6.53 10.69 -22.63
C SER A 113 6.86 9.35 -21.98
N ARG A 114 5.90 8.42 -21.91
CA ARG A 114 6.04 7.09 -21.27
C ARG A 114 5.45 5.95 -22.12
N PRO A 115 5.91 5.77 -23.36
CA PRO A 115 5.33 4.77 -24.26
C PRO A 115 5.42 3.34 -23.69
N LEU A 116 6.45 3.04 -22.91
CA LEU A 116 6.63 1.73 -22.28
C LEU A 116 5.57 1.42 -21.21
N SER A 117 4.86 2.42 -20.68
CA SER A 117 3.78 2.20 -19.73
C SER A 117 2.44 1.89 -20.39
N LEU A 118 2.35 2.07 -21.71
CA LEU A 118 1.14 1.83 -22.51
C LEU A 118 1.14 0.40 -23.07
N GLU A 119 1.28 -0.57 -22.18
CA GLU A 119 1.24 -1.98 -22.56
C GLU A 119 -0.12 -2.34 -23.16
N THR A 120 -0.10 -2.92 -24.36
CA THR A 120 -1.29 -3.37 -25.09
C THR A 120 -1.31 -4.89 -25.19
N GLY A 121 -2.51 -5.49 -25.17
CA GLY A 121 -2.69 -6.93 -25.22
C GLY A 121 -3.06 -7.52 -23.88
N ASP A 122 -2.99 -8.86 -23.78
CA ASP A 122 -3.33 -9.59 -22.56
C ASP A 122 -2.16 -9.49 -21.57
N ILE A 123 -2.43 -8.87 -20.42
CA ILE A 123 -1.44 -8.59 -19.39
C ILE A 123 -1.80 -9.34 -18.12
N GLU A 124 -0.79 -9.89 -17.46
CA GLU A 124 -0.92 -10.48 -16.14
C GLU A 124 -0.52 -9.47 -15.06
N VAL A 125 -1.47 -9.12 -14.20
CA VAL A 125 -1.26 -8.23 -13.06
C VAL A 125 -1.35 -9.01 -11.76
N ILE A 126 -0.31 -8.93 -10.95
CA ILE A 126 -0.35 -9.40 -9.57
C ILE A 126 -0.57 -8.18 -8.69
N GLY A 127 -1.62 -8.20 -7.90
CA GLY A 127 -2.00 -7.07 -7.06
C GLY A 127 -2.53 -7.49 -5.72
N MET A 128 -2.95 -6.51 -4.96
CA MET A 128 -3.52 -6.65 -3.62
C MET A 128 -4.83 -5.88 -3.55
N LEU A 129 -5.88 -6.55 -3.08
CA LEU A 129 -7.18 -5.91 -2.87
C LEU A 129 -7.08 -4.81 -1.81
N ARG A 130 -7.75 -3.68 -2.08
CA ARG A 130 -7.79 -2.53 -1.18
C ARG A 130 -9.22 -2.12 -0.88
N LYS A 131 -9.45 -1.73 0.35
CA LYS A 131 -10.70 -1.09 0.74
C LYS A 131 -10.65 0.41 0.49
N GLN A 132 -11.81 1.05 0.56
CA GLN A 132 -11.94 2.50 0.56
C GLN A 132 -11.07 3.13 1.65
N GLU A 133 -10.25 4.11 1.26
CA GLU A 133 -9.48 4.93 2.20
C GLU A 133 -10.37 6.05 2.75
N SER A 134 -10.24 6.33 4.05
CA SER A 134 -10.91 7.47 4.65
C SER A 134 -10.23 8.76 4.22
N LYS A 135 -11.02 9.74 3.79
CA LYS A 135 -10.50 11.07 3.48
C LYS A 135 -9.87 11.69 4.73
N SER A 136 -8.65 12.22 4.61
CA SER A 136 -8.03 13.02 5.65
C SER A 136 -8.68 14.41 5.72
N PHE A 137 -8.79 14.97 6.92
CA PHE A 137 -9.39 16.30 7.15
C PHE A 137 -8.72 17.42 6.34
N PHE A 138 -7.42 17.31 6.10
CA PHE A 138 -6.64 18.32 5.36
C PHE A 138 -6.56 18.08 3.85
N GLN A 139 -7.16 17.02 3.32
CA GLN A 139 -7.13 16.74 1.89
C GLN A 139 -8.23 17.54 1.17
N PRO A 140 -7.90 18.16 0.01
CA PRO A 140 -8.89 18.80 -0.85
C PRO A 140 -9.93 17.78 -1.34
N ASN A 141 -11.09 18.27 -1.74
CA ASN A 141 -12.09 17.43 -2.41
C ASN A 141 -11.63 17.08 -3.82
N ASN A 142 -12.00 15.90 -4.29
CA ASN A 142 -11.86 15.56 -5.70
C ASN A 142 -12.76 16.46 -6.56
N SER A 143 -12.38 16.70 -7.80
CA SER A 143 -13.19 17.41 -8.78
C SER A 143 -13.30 16.56 -10.05
N LYS A 144 -14.46 15.94 -10.25
CA LYS A 144 -14.76 15.13 -11.45
C LYS A 144 -14.69 15.97 -12.72
N ASP A 145 -15.20 17.20 -12.67
CA ASP A 145 -15.29 18.10 -13.83
C ASP A 145 -13.90 18.52 -14.35
N LEU A 146 -12.96 18.71 -13.44
CA LEU A 146 -11.58 19.08 -13.75
C LEU A 146 -10.64 17.87 -13.87
N ASN A 147 -11.15 16.66 -13.67
CA ASN A 147 -10.36 15.43 -13.61
C ASN A 147 -9.17 15.54 -12.63
N GLN A 148 -9.41 16.18 -11.46
CA GLN A 148 -8.45 16.38 -10.40
C GLN A 148 -8.78 15.48 -9.21
N TRP A 149 -7.86 14.58 -8.88
CA TRP A 149 -8.04 13.56 -7.87
C TRP A 149 -6.93 13.65 -6.83
N TYR A 150 -7.28 13.91 -5.57
CA TYR A 150 -6.33 14.06 -4.46
C TYR A 150 -6.29 12.84 -3.55
N PHE A 151 -7.39 12.11 -3.47
CA PHE A 151 -7.47 10.85 -2.73
C PHE A 151 -8.26 9.81 -3.52
N ILE A 152 -8.04 8.54 -3.16
CA ILE A 152 -8.70 7.44 -3.86
C ILE A 152 -10.07 7.23 -3.23
N ASP A 153 -11.10 7.76 -3.85
CA ASP A 153 -12.49 7.41 -3.60
C ASP A 153 -12.92 6.37 -4.62
N ILE A 154 -12.97 5.10 -4.17
CA ILE A 154 -13.24 3.97 -5.06
C ILE A 154 -14.63 4.11 -5.69
N GLN A 155 -15.63 4.51 -4.92
CA GLN A 155 -16.99 4.68 -5.40
C GLN A 155 -17.07 5.79 -6.44
N GLU A 156 -16.54 6.95 -6.13
CA GLU A 156 -16.57 8.13 -6.99
C GLU A 156 -15.82 7.89 -8.31
N ILE A 157 -14.63 7.25 -8.24
CA ILE A 157 -13.82 6.93 -9.42
C ILE A 157 -14.51 5.85 -10.26
N SER A 158 -15.09 4.82 -9.63
CA SER A 158 -15.76 3.76 -10.38
C SER A 158 -17.00 4.24 -11.12
N GLU A 159 -17.78 5.13 -10.51
CA GLU A 159 -18.92 5.79 -11.18
C GLU A 159 -18.48 6.64 -12.37
N HIS A 160 -17.39 7.41 -12.21
CA HIS A 160 -16.85 8.25 -13.27
C HIS A 160 -16.33 7.43 -14.46
N LEU A 161 -15.71 6.29 -14.23
CA LEU A 161 -15.10 5.44 -15.26
C LEU A 161 -16.02 4.33 -15.77
N GLY A 162 -17.15 4.09 -15.12
CA GLY A 162 -18.07 2.99 -15.43
C GLY A 162 -17.49 1.61 -15.10
N THR A 163 -16.81 1.49 -13.95
CA THR A 163 -16.17 0.25 -13.48
C THR A 163 -16.86 -0.28 -12.23
N ALA A 164 -16.58 -1.52 -11.86
CA ALA A 164 -16.95 -2.04 -10.55
C ALA A 164 -16.16 -1.32 -9.46
N PRO A 165 -16.74 -1.08 -8.27
CA PRO A 165 -16.08 -0.38 -7.15
C PRO A 165 -15.06 -1.28 -6.43
N ILE A 166 -14.12 -1.80 -7.17
CA ILE A 166 -13.05 -2.70 -6.72
C ILE A 166 -11.72 -2.09 -7.10
N LEU A 167 -10.84 -1.92 -6.10
CA LEU A 167 -9.49 -1.40 -6.29
C LEU A 167 -8.47 -2.50 -6.02
N VAL A 168 -7.55 -2.67 -6.95
CA VAL A 168 -6.38 -3.55 -6.83
C VAL A 168 -5.11 -2.72 -6.93
N ASP A 169 -4.28 -2.72 -5.89
CA ASP A 169 -2.93 -2.15 -5.95
C ASP A 169 -1.99 -3.14 -6.62
N ALA A 170 -1.43 -2.78 -7.76
CA ALA A 170 -0.41 -3.60 -8.42
C ALA A 170 0.84 -3.75 -7.56
N ILE A 171 1.45 -4.94 -7.58
CA ILE A 171 2.68 -5.25 -6.84
C ILE A 171 3.83 -5.34 -7.82
N THR A 172 4.88 -4.55 -7.59
CA THR A 172 6.11 -4.60 -8.40
C THR A 172 7.19 -5.39 -7.66
N TYR A 173 7.65 -6.47 -8.28
CA TYR A 173 8.74 -7.31 -7.80
C TYR A 173 10.06 -6.88 -8.46
N ALA A 174 10.72 -5.87 -7.90
CA ALA A 174 12.00 -5.40 -8.44
C ALA A 174 12.96 -4.98 -7.30
N ASN A 175 14.26 -5.12 -7.55
CA ASN A 175 15.30 -4.63 -6.65
C ASN A 175 15.44 -3.11 -6.80
N SER A 176 16.05 -2.45 -5.82
CA SER A 176 16.17 -0.98 -5.77
C SER A 176 16.81 -0.38 -7.03
N GLY A 177 17.79 -1.03 -7.63
CA GLY A 177 18.40 -0.58 -8.88
C GLY A 177 17.43 -0.62 -10.06
N LYS A 178 16.73 -1.74 -10.24
CA LYS A 178 15.71 -1.90 -11.28
C LYS A 178 14.51 -0.95 -11.08
N LEU A 179 14.15 -0.66 -9.84
CA LEU A 179 13.08 0.31 -9.55
C LEU A 179 13.45 1.71 -10.05
N LYS A 180 14.70 2.16 -9.84
CA LYS A 180 15.16 3.46 -10.35
C LYS A 180 15.14 3.53 -11.88
N GLU A 181 15.55 2.45 -12.54
CA GLU A 181 15.48 2.34 -14.00
C GLU A 181 14.04 2.39 -14.50
N MET A 182 13.12 1.67 -13.85
CA MET A 182 11.69 1.71 -14.18
C MET A 182 11.09 3.11 -14.00
N VAL A 183 11.46 3.82 -12.92
CA VAL A 183 11.03 5.23 -12.72
C VAL A 183 11.54 6.12 -13.85
N ALA A 184 12.79 5.96 -14.23
CA ALA A 184 13.42 6.76 -15.30
C ALA A 184 12.79 6.47 -16.68
N SER A 185 12.43 5.23 -16.95
CA SER A 185 11.77 4.81 -18.20
C SER A 185 10.25 5.11 -18.25
N GLY A 186 9.68 5.63 -17.16
CA GLY A 186 8.26 5.99 -17.09
C GLY A 186 7.32 4.84 -16.84
N LEU A 187 7.83 3.67 -16.45
CA LEU A 187 7.00 2.57 -16.02
C LEU A 187 6.39 2.86 -14.64
N PRO A 188 5.10 2.64 -14.44
CA PRO A 188 4.48 2.82 -13.14
C PRO A 188 5.02 1.80 -12.13
N ILE A 189 5.35 2.26 -10.94
CA ILE A 189 5.86 1.40 -9.88
C ILE A 189 4.79 1.15 -8.85
N GLY A 190 4.31 -0.08 -8.85
CA GLY A 190 3.35 -0.57 -7.88
C GLY A 190 3.93 -0.67 -6.47
N ARG A 191 3.14 -1.21 -5.57
CA ARG A 191 3.52 -1.43 -4.18
C ARG A 191 4.64 -2.47 -4.07
N SER A 192 5.58 -2.25 -3.16
CA SER A 192 6.57 -3.27 -2.82
C SER A 192 5.90 -4.50 -2.19
N PRO A 193 6.29 -5.72 -2.57
CA PRO A 193 5.81 -6.95 -1.92
C PRO A 193 6.33 -7.11 -0.50
N GLN A 194 7.36 -6.38 -0.14
CA GLN A 194 8.00 -6.42 1.17
C GLN A 194 7.51 -5.26 2.03
N ILE A 195 7.02 -5.57 3.22
CA ILE A 195 6.75 -4.57 4.23
C ILE A 195 8.10 -4.25 4.88
N VAL A 196 8.66 -3.09 4.57
CA VAL A 196 9.86 -2.59 5.25
C VAL A 196 9.43 -2.06 6.61
N LEU A 197 9.51 -2.91 7.62
CA LEU A 197 9.33 -2.49 9.00
C LEU A 197 10.59 -1.74 9.45
N ARG A 198 10.42 -0.46 9.74
CA ARG A 198 11.50 0.33 10.33
C ARG A 198 11.74 -0.15 11.75
N ASN A 199 12.84 -0.87 11.96
CA ASN A 199 13.22 -1.33 13.28
C ASN A 199 13.80 -0.16 14.10
N MET A 200 13.01 0.33 15.06
CA MET A 200 13.40 1.43 15.94
C MET A 200 13.69 0.97 17.38
N HIS A 201 13.85 -0.34 17.60
CA HIS A 201 14.06 -0.87 18.96
C HIS A 201 15.25 -0.24 19.68
N ALA A 202 16.39 -0.04 18.99
CA ALA A 202 17.55 0.60 19.57
C ALA A 202 17.27 2.03 20.06
N THR A 203 16.50 2.80 19.28
CA THR A 203 16.10 4.16 19.66
C THR A 203 15.18 4.15 20.88
N TYR A 204 14.21 3.26 20.94
CA TYR A 204 13.34 3.12 22.11
C TYR A 204 14.11 2.70 23.35
N ILE A 205 15.03 1.75 23.23
CA ILE A 205 15.90 1.31 24.33
C ILE A 205 16.70 2.52 24.85
N ALA A 206 17.38 3.25 23.96
CA ALA A 206 18.20 4.40 24.35
C ALA A 206 17.38 5.50 25.04
N THR A 207 16.16 5.80 24.56
CA THR A 207 15.29 6.80 25.19
C THR A 207 14.83 6.38 26.58
N TRP A 208 14.37 5.15 26.75
CA TRP A 208 13.88 4.68 28.05
C TRP A 208 14.97 4.53 29.08
N TYR A 209 16.12 3.96 28.73
CA TYR A 209 17.26 3.87 29.65
C TYR A 209 17.85 5.25 29.96
N GLY A 210 17.92 6.16 28.98
CA GLY A 210 18.38 7.52 29.20
C GLY A 210 17.46 8.27 30.18
N LEU A 211 16.16 8.19 29.99
CA LEU A 211 15.18 8.79 30.90
C LEU A 211 15.29 8.20 32.31
N SER A 212 15.40 6.89 32.42
CA SER A 212 15.57 6.19 33.71
C SER A 212 16.83 6.63 34.44
N ALA A 213 17.94 6.76 33.74
CA ALA A 213 19.20 7.23 34.34
C ALA A 213 19.08 8.67 34.87
N VAL A 214 18.50 9.58 34.08
CA VAL A 214 18.31 10.98 34.50
C VAL A 214 17.38 11.07 35.70
N THR A 215 16.25 10.38 35.69
CA THR A 215 15.30 10.39 36.82
C THR A 215 15.91 9.80 38.10
N THR A 216 16.73 8.75 37.96
CA THR A 216 17.44 8.15 39.09
C THR A 216 18.45 9.12 39.71
N VAL A 217 19.25 9.80 38.88
CA VAL A 217 20.20 10.81 39.34
C VAL A 217 19.48 11.95 40.06
N MET A 218 18.38 12.45 39.47
CA MET A 218 17.57 13.49 40.12
C MET A 218 17.00 13.03 41.46
N ALA A 219 16.46 11.82 41.54
CA ALA A 219 15.94 11.27 42.79
C ALA A 219 17.04 11.17 43.88
N VAL A 220 18.22 10.67 43.53
CA VAL A 220 19.35 10.59 44.46
C VAL A 220 19.77 11.97 44.89
N MET A 221 19.84 12.96 44.04
CA MET A 221 20.18 14.33 44.38
C MET A 221 19.16 14.98 45.34
N LEU A 222 17.87 14.71 45.12
CA LEU A 222 16.81 15.21 46.01
C LEU A 222 16.88 14.57 47.40
N LEU A 223 17.12 13.25 47.46
CA LEU A 223 17.26 12.51 48.74
C LEU A 223 18.51 12.88 49.52
N ARG A 224 19.58 13.31 48.82
CA ARG A 224 20.83 13.76 49.46
C ARG A 224 20.81 15.19 49.91
N LYS A 225 19.82 16.02 49.49
CA LYS A 225 19.68 17.38 50.01
C LYS A 225 19.36 17.29 51.50
N PRO A 226 20.23 17.82 52.42
CA PRO A 226 19.91 17.90 53.83
C PRO A 226 18.66 18.77 53.97
N MET A 227 17.64 18.29 54.65
CA MET A 227 16.48 19.08 55.02
C MET A 227 16.98 20.15 56.03
N SER A 228 17.38 21.32 55.51
CA SER A 228 17.69 22.50 56.31
C SER A 228 16.38 23.05 56.88
N GLY A 229 15.96 22.46 57.99
CA GLY A 229 14.87 22.97 58.83
C GLY A 229 15.32 24.23 59.54
N LYS A 230 15.18 25.39 58.89
CA LYS A 230 15.15 26.67 59.61
C LYS A 230 13.74 26.85 60.17
N SER A 231 13.52 26.29 61.32
CA SER A 231 12.43 26.72 62.21
C SER A 231 12.76 28.17 62.66
N ARG A 232 12.18 29.17 62.02
CA ARG A 232 12.12 30.52 62.60
C ARG A 232 10.85 30.61 63.44
N TYR A 233 10.98 30.08 64.66
CA TYR A 233 10.13 30.54 65.73
C TYR A 233 10.83 31.76 66.35
N SER A 234 10.51 32.96 65.90
CA SER A 234 10.81 34.17 66.68
C SER A 234 9.69 34.31 67.68
N GLY A 235 10.06 34.09 68.96
CA GLY A 235 9.22 34.36 70.08
C GLY A 235 8.85 35.81 70.14
N VAL A 236 7.56 36.07 70.27
CA VAL A 236 7.00 37.36 70.73
C VAL A 236 6.95 37.24 72.24
N SER A 237 7.80 38.00 72.90
CA SER A 237 7.73 38.24 74.34
C SER A 237 7.39 39.70 74.60
N GLY A 238 6.35 39.92 75.38
CA GLY A 238 6.15 41.05 76.22
C GLY A 238 5.26 42.16 75.78
#